data_3848d2e096ce4076ecbed4779619133e
#
_entry.id   3848d2e096ce4076ecbed4779619133e
#
_cell.length_a   1.000
_cell.length_b   1.000
_cell.length_c   1.000
_cell.angle_alpha   90.00
_cell.angle_beta   90.00
_cell.angle_gamma   90.00
#
_symmetry.space_group_name_H-M   'P 1'
#
loop_
_entity.id
_entity.type
_entity.pdbx_description
1 polymer ?
#
loop_
_entity_poly.entity_id
_entity_poly.type
_entity_poly.pdbx_seq_one_letter_code
_entity_poly.pdbx_strand_id
1 'polypeptide(L)'
;FKTRVRNGRDMGGWKTYDGKMVKYHKIYRTGRWQSGTMSNSGKKAIIAEGVKAQLDLRNTSDVLDAPAIEGMDFCAPIIETGGDSMLKAEGGEKTRACMQFIIDCIKADKPVIYHCSLGRDRTGTLGMIILGVLDVIEGDISKEYEVTYFSPRGWSIAESETYKTFQNKRTTWAYKPAAEYIWAGKYPNGTYEFVDDKESADYTPFSVRIEKYLLDIGISQADIDTF
;
A
#
# COMPACT_ATOMS: atom_id res chain seq x y z
N PHE A 1 -9.83 13.26 -4.56
CA PHE A 1 -10.01 13.30 -6.02
C PHE A 1 -11.51 13.26 -6.38
N LYS A 2 -12.08 14.39 -6.76
CA LYS A 2 -13.54 14.53 -7.02
C LYS A 2 -14.02 13.85 -8.32
N THR A 3 -13.14 13.31 -9.16
CA THR A 3 -13.52 12.85 -10.50
C THR A 3 -12.83 11.54 -10.86
N ARG A 4 -13.62 10.47 -10.93
CA ARG A 4 -13.31 9.16 -11.54
C ARG A 4 -11.93 8.55 -11.32
N VAL A 5 -11.21 8.94 -10.29
CA VAL A 5 -10.08 8.19 -9.75
C VAL A 5 -10.63 7.35 -8.61
N ARG A 6 -10.88 6.07 -8.89
CA ARG A 6 -11.53 5.17 -7.94
C ARG A 6 -10.66 4.98 -6.71
N ASN A 7 -11.27 5.05 -5.51
CA ASN A 7 -10.59 4.77 -4.25
C ASN A 7 -9.30 5.61 -4.07
N GLY A 8 -9.27 6.81 -4.68
CA GLY A 8 -8.10 7.68 -4.68
C GLY A 8 -7.99 8.48 -3.39
N ARG A 9 -6.84 8.44 -2.74
CA ARG A 9 -6.55 9.22 -1.53
C ARG A 9 -5.06 9.39 -1.28
N ASP A 10 -4.74 10.42 -0.53
CA ASP A 10 -3.42 10.64 0.07
C ASP A 10 -3.21 9.65 1.22
N MET A 11 -2.00 9.17 1.39
CA MET A 11 -1.61 8.32 2.53
C MET A 11 -1.20 9.14 3.75
N GLY A 12 -1.15 10.46 3.65
CA GLY A 12 -0.84 11.37 4.74
C GLY A 12 -1.98 11.51 5.76
N GLY A 13 -1.64 12.11 6.91
CA GLY A 13 -2.60 12.46 7.96
C GLY A 13 -2.82 11.40 9.05
N TRP A 14 -2.25 10.22 8.93
CA TRP A 14 -2.29 9.20 9.96
C TRP A 14 -1.29 9.51 11.08
N LYS A 15 -1.70 9.28 12.33
CA LYS A 15 -0.83 9.49 13.49
C LYS A 15 0.11 8.31 13.72
N THR A 16 1.33 8.61 14.10
CA THR A 16 2.34 7.66 14.54
C THR A 16 2.32 7.50 16.06
N TYR A 17 2.93 6.43 16.57
CA TYR A 17 2.98 6.19 18.02
C TYR A 17 3.75 7.29 18.79
N ASP A 18 4.73 7.93 18.15
CA ASP A 18 5.48 9.06 18.74
C ASP A 18 4.73 10.41 18.64
N GLY A 19 3.48 10.39 18.17
CA GLY A 19 2.62 11.56 18.10
C GLY A 19 2.81 12.46 16.88
N LYS A 20 3.70 12.09 15.97
CA LYS A 20 3.85 12.76 14.67
C LYS A 20 2.69 12.41 13.73
N MET A 21 2.77 12.89 12.51
CA MET A 21 1.78 12.66 11.46
C MET A 21 2.48 12.35 10.15
N VAL A 22 2.00 11.33 9.43
CA VAL A 22 2.46 11.03 8.08
C VAL A 22 2.25 12.24 7.19
N LYS A 23 3.30 12.64 6.46
CA LYS A 23 3.29 13.83 5.59
C LYS A 23 2.30 13.66 4.43
N TYR A 24 1.52 14.72 4.19
CA TYR A 24 0.67 14.80 3.01
C TYR A 24 1.49 15.03 1.72
N HIS A 25 0.86 14.74 0.60
CA HIS A 25 1.35 15.03 -0.76
C HIS A 25 2.67 14.31 -1.14
N LYS A 26 2.95 13.15 -0.52
CA LYS A 26 4.10 12.31 -0.85
C LYS A 26 3.70 11.00 -1.51
N ILE A 27 2.74 10.31 -0.94
CA ILE A 27 2.30 8.99 -1.39
C ILE A 27 0.77 8.98 -1.53
N TYR A 28 0.29 8.59 -2.69
CA TYR A 28 -1.13 8.46 -3.00
C TYR A 28 -1.44 7.02 -3.37
N ARG A 29 -2.65 6.57 -3.02
CA ARG A 29 -3.15 5.27 -3.49
C ARG A 29 -4.47 5.42 -4.23
N THR A 30 -4.76 4.45 -5.15
CA THR A 30 -5.98 4.47 -5.93
C THR A 30 -6.34 3.06 -6.41
N GLY A 31 -7.52 2.91 -6.99
CA GLY A 31 -7.87 1.78 -7.84
C GLY A 31 -7.36 1.96 -9.25
N ARG A 32 -7.87 1.14 -10.17
CA ARG A 32 -7.45 1.10 -11.59
C ARG A 32 -7.30 2.50 -12.18
N TRP A 33 -6.10 2.75 -12.64
CA TRP A 33 -5.72 4.01 -13.24
C TRP A 33 -5.09 3.77 -14.63
N GLN A 34 -5.82 4.07 -15.68
CA GLN A 34 -5.37 3.92 -17.06
C GLN A 34 -6.18 4.84 -17.99
N SER A 35 -5.69 5.11 -19.20
CA SER A 35 -6.25 6.11 -20.10
C SER A 35 -7.74 5.92 -20.38
N GLY A 36 -8.25 4.72 -20.52
CA GLY A 36 -9.67 4.44 -20.78
C GLY A 36 -10.61 4.51 -19.57
N THR A 37 -10.08 4.56 -18.34
CA THR A 37 -10.88 4.60 -17.10
C THR A 37 -10.78 5.91 -16.35
N MET A 38 -9.84 6.76 -16.71
CA MET A 38 -9.60 8.06 -16.09
C MET A 38 -10.06 9.18 -17.02
N SER A 39 -10.90 10.08 -16.51
CA SER A 39 -11.32 11.28 -17.24
C SER A 39 -10.17 12.29 -17.37
N ASN A 40 -10.26 13.18 -18.35
CA ASN A 40 -9.30 14.28 -18.49
C ASN A 40 -9.24 15.18 -17.23
N SER A 41 -10.37 15.35 -16.54
CA SER A 41 -10.41 16.06 -15.25
C SER A 41 -9.70 15.29 -14.14
N GLY A 42 -9.76 13.96 -14.14
CA GLY A 42 -8.99 13.11 -13.23
C GLY A 42 -7.49 13.22 -13.46
N LYS A 43 -7.04 13.21 -14.72
CA LYS A 43 -5.63 13.43 -15.09
C LYS A 43 -5.13 14.80 -14.60
N LYS A 44 -5.90 15.86 -14.87
CA LYS A 44 -5.57 17.21 -14.41
C LYS A 44 -5.49 17.32 -12.89
N ALA A 45 -6.39 16.65 -12.16
CA ALA A 45 -6.36 16.62 -10.69
C ALA A 45 -5.08 15.96 -10.15
N ILE A 46 -4.65 14.85 -10.73
CA ILE A 46 -3.43 14.15 -10.32
C ILE A 46 -2.18 15.00 -10.63
N ILE A 47 -2.14 15.64 -11.79
CA ILE A 47 -1.05 16.55 -12.15
C ILE A 47 -1.01 17.74 -11.18
N ALA A 48 -2.17 18.30 -10.81
CA ALA A 48 -2.27 19.42 -9.87
C ALA A 48 -1.81 19.04 -8.44
N GLU A 49 -1.94 17.78 -8.05
CA GLU A 49 -1.38 17.24 -6.79
C GLU A 49 0.15 17.07 -6.86
N GLY A 50 0.77 17.34 -7.98
CA GLY A 50 2.22 17.25 -8.15
C GLY A 50 2.75 15.82 -8.34
N VAL A 51 1.88 14.82 -8.56
CA VAL A 51 2.31 13.43 -8.76
C VAL A 51 3.25 13.31 -9.96
N LYS A 52 4.39 12.64 -9.76
CA LYS A 52 5.48 12.49 -10.74
C LYS A 52 5.78 11.03 -11.09
N ALA A 53 5.28 10.09 -10.31
CA ALA A 53 5.60 8.68 -10.48
C ALA A 53 4.35 7.79 -10.31
N GLN A 54 4.29 6.70 -11.06
CA GLN A 54 3.23 5.71 -11.02
C GLN A 54 3.81 4.31 -10.77
N LEU A 55 3.26 3.62 -9.77
CA LEU A 55 3.53 2.21 -9.48
C LEU A 55 2.26 1.38 -9.76
N ASP A 56 2.34 0.48 -10.73
CA ASP A 56 1.25 -0.41 -11.12
C ASP A 56 1.44 -1.80 -10.52
N LEU A 57 0.59 -2.15 -9.54
CA LEU A 57 0.62 -3.44 -8.83
C LEU A 57 -0.25 -4.52 -9.49
N ARG A 58 -0.66 -4.33 -10.74
CA ARG A 58 -1.56 -5.27 -11.39
C ARG A 58 -0.81 -6.50 -11.91
N ASN A 59 -1.57 -7.55 -12.15
CA ASN A 59 -1.09 -8.80 -12.70
C ASN A 59 -0.86 -8.72 -14.22
N THR A 60 -0.29 -9.77 -14.77
CA THR A 60 0.05 -9.89 -16.19
C THR A 60 -1.10 -9.54 -17.14
N SER A 61 -2.36 -9.87 -16.78
CA SER A 61 -3.51 -9.62 -17.65
C SER A 61 -3.97 -8.16 -17.71
N ASP A 62 -3.57 -7.34 -16.77
CA ASP A 62 -4.15 -6.02 -16.54
C ASP A 62 -3.10 -4.88 -16.49
N VAL A 63 -1.82 -5.20 -16.28
CA VAL A 63 -0.72 -4.25 -16.10
C VAL A 63 -0.53 -3.36 -17.33
N LEU A 64 -0.07 -2.14 -17.13
CA LEU A 64 0.29 -1.22 -18.21
C LEU A 64 1.75 -1.43 -18.63
N ASP A 65 2.03 -1.15 -19.90
CA ASP A 65 3.38 -1.12 -20.44
C ASP A 65 4.04 0.26 -20.27
N ALA A 66 3.26 1.28 -19.91
CA ALA A 66 3.71 2.66 -19.75
C ALA A 66 2.80 3.41 -18.75
N PRO A 67 3.25 4.55 -18.17
CA PRO A 67 2.45 5.33 -17.25
C PRO A 67 1.18 5.87 -17.93
N ALA A 68 0.10 5.97 -17.17
CA ALA A 68 -1.19 6.49 -17.66
C ALA A 68 -1.15 8.00 -17.99
N ILE A 69 -0.16 8.72 -17.47
CA ILE A 69 0.15 10.10 -17.81
C ILE A 69 1.61 10.13 -18.29
N GLU A 70 1.80 10.60 -19.50
CA GLU A 70 3.11 10.72 -20.12
C GLU A 70 4.07 11.59 -19.30
N GLY A 71 5.34 11.18 -19.23
CA GLY A 71 6.40 11.87 -18.50
C GLY A 71 6.48 11.52 -17.00
N MET A 72 5.62 10.63 -16.48
CA MET A 72 5.78 10.09 -15.13
C MET A 72 6.82 8.97 -15.12
N ASP A 73 7.60 8.88 -14.04
CA ASP A 73 8.38 7.68 -13.75
C ASP A 73 7.43 6.49 -13.56
N PHE A 74 7.84 5.30 -13.99
CA PHE A 74 6.94 4.16 -14.01
C PHE A 74 7.62 2.88 -13.54
N CYS A 75 6.92 2.13 -12.69
CA CYS A 75 7.30 0.79 -12.26
C CYS A 75 6.07 -0.14 -12.27
N ALA A 76 6.25 -1.35 -12.76
CA ALA A 76 5.19 -2.36 -12.82
C ALA A 76 5.78 -3.76 -12.54
N PRO A 77 5.92 -4.17 -11.28
CA PRO A 77 6.57 -5.43 -10.89
C PRO A 77 5.73 -6.68 -11.14
N ILE A 78 4.52 -6.55 -11.65
CA ILE A 78 3.58 -7.64 -11.96
C ILE A 78 3.28 -8.50 -10.73
N ILE A 79 2.28 -8.10 -9.96
CA ILE A 79 1.85 -8.80 -8.74
C ILE A 79 0.54 -9.52 -8.99
N GLU A 80 0.56 -10.84 -8.91
CA GLU A 80 -0.63 -11.66 -9.22
C GLU A 80 -1.72 -11.54 -8.15
N THR A 81 -1.34 -11.59 -6.88
CA THR A 81 -2.29 -11.58 -5.74
C THR A 81 -1.83 -10.62 -4.64
N GLY A 82 -2.76 -10.21 -3.77
CA GLY A 82 -2.48 -9.44 -2.55
C GLY A 82 -2.41 -10.34 -1.31
N GLY A 83 -2.40 -9.72 -0.14
CA GLY A 83 -2.33 -10.42 1.13
C GLY A 83 -0.96 -11.01 1.41
N ASP A 84 -0.92 -12.10 2.15
CA ASP A 84 0.32 -12.79 2.52
C ASP A 84 1.11 -13.34 1.31
N SER A 85 0.42 -13.71 0.24
CA SER A 85 1.08 -14.15 -1.00
C SER A 85 2.00 -13.10 -1.62
N MET A 86 1.69 -11.82 -1.42
CA MET A 86 2.54 -10.70 -1.87
C MET A 86 3.81 -10.58 -1.03
N LEU A 87 3.82 -11.12 0.18
CA LEU A 87 4.90 -10.98 1.15
C LEU A 87 5.85 -12.18 1.20
N LYS A 88 5.40 -13.34 0.72
CA LYS A 88 6.17 -14.60 0.74
C LYS A 88 7.11 -14.67 -0.46
N ALA A 89 8.26 -15.31 -0.29
CA ALA A 89 9.19 -15.72 -1.33
C ALA A 89 9.18 -14.82 -2.61
N GLU A 90 8.69 -15.34 -3.73
CA GLU A 90 8.60 -14.62 -5.02
C GLU A 90 7.79 -13.31 -4.94
N GLY A 91 6.75 -13.27 -4.11
CA GLY A 91 5.99 -12.06 -3.81
C GLY A 91 6.84 -11.02 -3.05
N GLY A 92 7.72 -11.47 -2.16
CA GLY A 92 8.65 -10.64 -1.40
C GLY A 92 9.63 -9.87 -2.29
N GLU A 93 10.17 -10.51 -3.34
CA GLU A 93 11.03 -9.83 -4.33
C GLU A 93 10.28 -8.70 -5.05
N LYS A 94 9.02 -8.95 -5.42
CA LYS A 94 8.18 -7.93 -6.06
C LYS A 94 7.79 -6.81 -5.10
N THR A 95 7.53 -7.14 -3.83
CA THR A 95 7.30 -6.15 -2.77
C THR A 95 8.54 -5.30 -2.53
N ARG A 96 9.74 -5.90 -2.55
CA ARG A 96 11.00 -5.17 -2.52
C ARG A 96 11.09 -4.16 -3.66
N ALA A 97 10.81 -4.57 -4.90
CA ALA A 97 10.83 -3.68 -6.06
C ALA A 97 9.83 -2.51 -5.90
N CYS A 98 8.63 -2.77 -5.36
CA CYS A 98 7.65 -1.73 -5.05
C CYS A 98 8.18 -0.72 -4.01
N MET A 99 8.70 -1.22 -2.90
CA MET A 99 9.20 -0.38 -1.81
C MET A 99 10.42 0.44 -2.27
N GLN A 100 11.37 -0.18 -2.98
CA GLN A 100 12.52 0.52 -3.53
C GLN A 100 12.10 1.67 -4.45
N PHE A 101 11.15 1.43 -5.37
CA PHE A 101 10.65 2.48 -6.25
C PHE A 101 10.02 3.65 -5.47
N ILE A 102 9.24 3.37 -4.42
CA ILE A 102 8.66 4.41 -3.57
C ILE A 102 9.75 5.18 -2.83
N ILE A 103 10.73 4.49 -2.26
CA ILE A 103 11.88 5.09 -1.56
C ILE A 103 12.65 6.02 -2.50
N ASP A 104 12.95 5.57 -3.70
CA ASP A 104 13.67 6.35 -4.70
C ASP A 104 12.87 7.61 -5.10
N CYS A 105 11.55 7.49 -5.20
CA CYS A 105 10.66 8.63 -5.42
C CYS A 105 10.71 9.62 -4.25
N ILE A 106 10.67 9.14 -3.01
CA ILE A 106 10.76 10.01 -1.82
C ILE A 106 12.11 10.73 -1.78
N LYS A 107 13.22 10.03 -2.02
CA LYS A 107 14.56 10.64 -2.08
C LYS A 107 14.69 11.71 -3.15
N ALA A 108 14.00 11.53 -4.28
CA ALA A 108 13.98 12.47 -5.38
C ALA A 108 12.94 13.60 -5.23
N ASP A 109 12.21 13.65 -4.10
CA ASP A 109 11.07 14.55 -3.85
C ASP A 109 9.99 14.48 -4.95
N LYS A 110 9.72 13.28 -5.46
CA LYS A 110 8.71 12.98 -6.48
C LYS A 110 7.49 12.31 -5.82
N PRO A 111 6.35 13.01 -5.66
CA PRO A 111 5.13 12.37 -5.19
C PRO A 111 4.73 11.20 -6.07
N VAL A 112 4.45 10.05 -5.45
CA VAL A 112 4.17 8.78 -6.13
C VAL A 112 2.73 8.33 -5.91
N ILE A 113 2.09 7.81 -6.96
CA ILE A 113 0.79 7.15 -6.87
C ILE A 113 0.93 5.67 -7.15
N TYR A 114 0.36 4.82 -6.29
CA TYR A 114 0.36 3.38 -6.50
C TYR A 114 -1.06 2.81 -6.55
N HIS A 115 -1.26 1.74 -7.32
CA HIS A 115 -2.58 1.19 -7.55
C HIS A 115 -2.57 -0.28 -7.99
N CYS A 116 -3.72 -0.93 -7.82
CA CYS A 116 -4.05 -2.17 -8.51
C CYS A 116 -5.38 -2.03 -9.25
N SER A 117 -6.15 -3.09 -9.44
CA SER A 117 -7.44 -3.01 -10.13
C SER A 117 -8.53 -2.34 -9.31
N LEU A 118 -8.73 -2.74 -8.04
CA LEU A 118 -9.71 -2.16 -7.12
C LEU A 118 -9.11 -1.12 -6.16
N GLY A 119 -7.80 -1.09 -6.01
CA GLY A 119 -7.13 -0.33 -4.96
C GLY A 119 -7.37 -0.92 -3.57
N ARG A 120 -7.67 -2.21 -3.47
CA ARG A 120 -8.04 -2.89 -2.24
C ARG A 120 -6.95 -3.84 -1.76
N ASP A 121 -6.77 -4.99 -2.41
CA ASP A 121 -5.97 -6.09 -1.89
C ASP A 121 -4.45 -5.82 -2.02
N ARG A 122 -3.89 -5.84 -3.21
CA ARG A 122 -2.46 -5.53 -3.46
C ARG A 122 -2.08 -4.13 -2.96
N THR A 123 -2.90 -3.15 -3.29
CA THR A 123 -2.74 -1.76 -2.82
C THR A 123 -2.85 -1.66 -1.30
N GLY A 124 -3.76 -2.41 -0.68
CA GLY A 124 -3.92 -2.43 0.77
C GLY A 124 -2.76 -3.13 1.49
N THR A 125 -2.25 -4.24 0.94
CA THR A 125 -1.08 -4.92 1.48
C THR A 125 0.15 -4.01 1.46
N LEU A 126 0.41 -3.33 0.33
CA LEU A 126 1.51 -2.38 0.25
C LEU A 126 1.31 -1.18 1.19
N GLY A 127 0.06 -0.68 1.30
CA GLY A 127 -0.28 0.39 2.25
C GLY A 127 -0.05 0.02 3.71
N MET A 128 -0.30 -1.24 4.08
CA MET A 128 0.03 -1.77 5.40
C MET A 128 1.55 -1.72 5.68
N ILE A 129 2.37 -2.11 4.71
CA ILE A 129 3.82 -2.04 4.84
C ILE A 129 4.30 -0.59 4.98
N ILE A 130 3.81 0.30 4.12
CA ILE A 130 4.17 1.74 4.14
C ILE A 130 3.80 2.38 5.48
N LEU A 131 2.58 2.21 5.94
CA LEU A 131 2.13 2.81 7.21
C LEU A 131 2.76 2.13 8.41
N GLY A 132 3.02 0.83 8.32
CA GLY A 132 3.69 0.07 9.38
C GLY A 132 5.13 0.52 9.60
N VAL A 133 5.93 0.71 8.55
CA VAL A 133 7.31 1.20 8.69
C VAL A 133 7.36 2.66 9.18
N LEU A 134 6.33 3.45 8.90
CA LEU A 134 6.15 4.80 9.42
C LEU A 134 5.65 4.84 10.88
N ASP A 135 5.56 3.71 11.55
CA ASP A 135 5.11 3.55 12.93
C ASP A 135 3.68 4.09 13.18
N VAL A 136 2.82 4.02 12.17
CA VAL A 136 1.40 4.38 12.32
C VAL A 136 0.72 3.40 13.25
N ILE A 137 -0.19 3.90 14.10
CA ILE A 137 -0.98 3.12 15.04
C ILE A 137 -1.70 1.98 14.29
N GLU A 138 -1.49 0.73 14.71
CA GLU A 138 -1.94 -0.47 13.99
C GLU A 138 -3.46 -0.47 13.71
N GLY A 139 -4.27 0.01 14.66
CA GLY A 139 -5.70 0.17 14.46
C GLY A 139 -6.06 1.17 13.35
N ASP A 140 -5.22 2.16 13.10
CA ASP A 140 -5.41 3.14 12.02
C ASP A 140 -4.95 2.59 10.68
N ILE A 141 -3.92 1.74 10.64
CA ILE A 141 -3.53 0.97 9.45
C ILE A 141 -4.70 0.10 8.96
N SER A 142 -5.36 -0.60 9.89
CA SER A 142 -6.55 -1.39 9.61
C SER A 142 -7.70 -0.54 9.06
N LYS A 143 -7.97 0.63 9.66
CA LYS A 143 -8.99 1.57 9.18
C LYS A 143 -8.68 2.10 7.77
N GLU A 144 -7.41 2.40 7.50
CA GLU A 144 -6.98 2.84 6.18
C GLU A 144 -7.33 1.80 5.09
N TYR A 145 -7.09 0.52 5.38
CA TYR A 145 -7.51 -0.55 4.48
C TYR A 145 -9.04 -0.60 4.34
N GLU A 146 -9.78 -0.51 5.43
CA GLU A 146 -11.25 -0.60 5.47
C GLU A 146 -11.95 0.55 4.72
N VAL A 147 -11.37 1.75 4.68
CA VAL A 147 -11.90 2.90 3.90
C VAL A 147 -12.18 2.53 2.44
N THR A 148 -11.44 1.58 1.90
CA THR A 148 -11.66 1.07 0.52
C THR A 148 -13.08 0.55 0.29
N TYR A 149 -13.73 0.00 1.29
CA TYR A 149 -15.09 -0.55 1.17
C TYR A 149 -16.18 0.52 0.99
N PHE A 150 -15.88 1.76 1.34
CA PHE A 150 -16.76 2.91 1.14
C PHE A 150 -16.56 3.59 -0.22
N SER A 151 -15.56 3.17 -0.98
CA SER A 151 -15.28 3.73 -2.31
C SER A 151 -16.27 3.18 -3.36
N PRO A 152 -16.89 4.03 -4.18
CA PRO A 152 -17.73 3.60 -5.27
C PRO A 152 -16.94 2.72 -6.24
N ARG A 153 -17.43 1.52 -6.53
CA ARG A 153 -16.80 0.62 -7.51
C ARG A 153 -16.98 1.09 -8.96
N GLY A 154 -17.86 2.07 -9.18
CA GLY A 154 -18.15 2.64 -10.52
C GLY A 154 -18.89 1.70 -11.45
N TRP A 155 -19.43 0.59 -10.97
CA TRP A 155 -20.40 -0.27 -11.60
C TRP A 155 -21.57 -0.51 -10.65
N SER A 156 -22.69 -0.94 -11.22
CA SER A 156 -24.00 -1.10 -10.58
C SER A 156 -24.09 -2.22 -9.53
N ILE A 157 -23.00 -2.72 -8.99
CA ILE A 157 -23.06 -3.54 -7.80
C ILE A 157 -23.57 -2.65 -6.69
N ALA A 158 -24.75 -2.97 -6.21
CA ALA A 158 -25.46 -2.21 -5.22
C ALA A 158 -24.53 -1.88 -4.04
N GLU A 159 -24.55 -0.65 -3.58
CA GLU A 159 -23.85 -0.20 -2.37
C GLU A 159 -24.11 -1.14 -1.20
N SER A 160 -25.31 -1.76 -1.16
CA SER A 160 -25.70 -2.82 -0.24
C SER A 160 -24.78 -4.04 -0.24
N GLU A 161 -24.24 -4.45 -1.40
CA GLU A 161 -23.28 -5.59 -1.44
C GLU A 161 -21.89 -5.20 -0.97
N THR A 162 -21.47 -3.98 -1.26
CA THR A 162 -20.22 -3.44 -0.73
C THR A 162 -20.27 -3.35 0.79
N TYR A 163 -21.38 -2.86 1.34
CA TYR A 163 -21.60 -2.78 2.78
C TYR A 163 -21.69 -4.16 3.45
N LYS A 164 -22.42 -5.11 2.84
CA LYS A 164 -22.47 -6.50 3.31
C LYS A 164 -21.08 -7.15 3.27
N THR A 165 -20.28 -6.88 2.25
CA THR A 165 -18.90 -7.37 2.14
C THR A 165 -18.03 -6.77 3.25
N PHE A 166 -18.19 -5.49 3.54
CA PHE A 166 -17.53 -4.83 4.66
C PHE A 166 -17.90 -5.47 6.01
N GLN A 167 -19.18 -5.64 6.29
CA GLN A 167 -19.65 -6.25 7.54
C GLN A 167 -19.18 -7.70 7.72
N ASN A 168 -19.19 -8.51 6.64
CA ASN A 168 -18.89 -9.93 6.71
C ASN A 168 -17.41 -10.27 6.51
N LYS A 169 -16.63 -9.39 5.85
CA LYS A 169 -15.24 -9.63 5.47
C LYS A 169 -14.31 -8.48 5.86
N ARG A 170 -14.72 -7.69 6.81
CA ARG A 170 -13.96 -6.60 7.38
C ARG A 170 -12.56 -7.10 7.75
N THR A 171 -11.52 -6.48 7.19
CA THR A 171 -10.10 -6.82 7.36
C THR A 171 -9.68 -8.26 7.02
N THR A 172 -10.60 -9.15 6.63
CA THR A 172 -10.31 -10.59 6.55
C THR A 172 -9.71 -11.05 5.23
N TRP A 173 -9.85 -10.30 4.15
CA TRP A 173 -9.49 -10.82 2.82
C TRP A 173 -7.99 -10.78 2.54
N ALA A 174 -7.38 -9.62 2.49
CA ALA A 174 -5.95 -9.49 2.20
C ALA A 174 -5.18 -8.91 3.40
N TYR A 175 -5.79 -7.98 4.14
CA TYR A 175 -5.15 -7.33 5.28
C TYR A 175 -4.81 -8.32 6.39
N LYS A 176 -5.78 -9.10 6.87
CA LYS A 176 -5.57 -10.02 7.99
C LYS A 176 -4.49 -11.06 7.68
N PRO A 177 -4.53 -11.80 6.56
CA PRO A 177 -3.45 -12.75 6.25
C PRO A 177 -2.07 -12.08 6.13
N ALA A 178 -2.00 -10.88 5.56
CA ALA A 178 -0.75 -10.13 5.47
C ALA A 178 -0.22 -9.71 6.85
N ALA A 179 -1.10 -9.18 7.72
CA ALA A 179 -0.73 -8.80 9.07
C ALA A 179 -0.29 -10.02 9.90
N GLU A 180 -1.04 -11.12 9.85
CA GLU A 180 -0.68 -12.38 10.52
C GLU A 180 0.67 -12.91 10.04
N TYR A 181 0.98 -12.78 8.76
CA TYR A 181 2.27 -13.15 8.21
C TYR A 181 3.42 -12.31 8.81
N ILE A 182 3.23 -10.99 8.91
CA ILE A 182 4.21 -10.12 9.57
C ILE A 182 4.36 -10.46 11.05
N TRP A 183 3.24 -10.70 11.76
CA TRP A 183 3.27 -11.10 13.16
C TRP A 183 3.99 -12.42 13.39
N ALA A 184 3.88 -13.37 12.49
CA ALA A 184 4.49 -14.70 12.61
C ALA A 184 6.03 -14.68 12.51
N GLY A 185 6.66 -13.64 11.96
CA GLY A 185 8.12 -13.52 11.86
C GLY A 185 8.81 -14.55 10.96
N LYS A 186 8.05 -15.27 10.13
CA LYS A 186 8.58 -16.27 9.18
C LYS A 186 8.66 -15.68 7.78
N TYR A 187 9.76 -15.00 7.51
CA TYR A 187 9.97 -14.25 6.28
C TYR A 187 10.74 -15.06 5.23
N PRO A 188 10.84 -14.59 3.98
CA PRO A 188 11.45 -15.37 2.89
C PRO A 188 12.88 -15.86 3.16
N ASN A 189 13.70 -15.06 3.83
CA ASN A 189 15.11 -15.35 4.06
C ASN A 189 15.45 -15.64 5.52
N GLY A 190 14.48 -15.55 6.44
CA GLY A 190 14.75 -15.80 7.85
C GLY A 190 13.52 -16.02 8.72
N THR A 191 13.76 -16.58 9.89
CA THR A 191 12.76 -16.67 10.96
C THR A 191 13.22 -15.82 12.13
N TYR A 192 12.34 -14.98 12.61
CA TYR A 192 12.61 -14.02 13.68
C TYR A 192 11.68 -14.30 14.86
N GLU A 193 12.24 -14.30 16.05
CA GLU A 193 11.48 -14.41 17.29
C GLU A 193 11.11 -13.04 17.77
N PHE A 194 9.81 -12.84 18.05
CA PHE A 194 9.26 -11.59 18.52
C PHE A 194 8.51 -11.81 19.84
N VAL A 195 8.51 -10.80 20.69
CA VAL A 195 7.75 -10.81 21.94
C VAL A 195 6.36 -10.21 21.69
N ASP A 196 5.33 -11.03 21.85
CA ASP A 196 3.92 -10.66 21.59
C ASP A 196 3.22 -10.06 22.81
N ASP A 197 3.75 -10.26 24.01
CA ASP A 197 3.17 -9.75 25.25
C ASP A 197 3.35 -8.23 25.33
N LYS A 198 2.24 -7.50 25.18
CA LYS A 198 2.23 -6.03 25.18
C LYS A 198 2.57 -5.41 26.55
N GLU A 199 2.48 -6.18 27.62
CA GLU A 199 2.86 -5.75 28.96
C GLU A 199 4.36 -5.99 29.24
N SER A 200 5.04 -6.73 28.36
CA SER A 200 6.47 -6.97 28.47
C SER A 200 7.27 -5.72 28.07
N ALA A 201 8.36 -5.44 28.82
CA ALA A 201 9.33 -4.40 28.46
C ALA A 201 10.02 -4.68 27.11
N ASP A 202 10.06 -5.95 26.70
CA ASP A 202 10.69 -6.42 25.45
C ASP A 202 9.68 -6.57 24.30
N TYR A 203 8.43 -6.08 24.46
CA TYR A 203 7.42 -6.16 23.43
C TYR A 203 7.91 -5.65 22.08
N THR A 204 7.67 -6.43 21.03
CA THR A 204 8.10 -6.10 19.67
C THR A 204 6.94 -5.49 18.88
N PRO A 205 6.91 -4.16 18.67
CA PRO A 205 5.86 -3.46 17.93
C PRO A 205 5.73 -3.93 16.48
N PHE A 206 4.57 -3.66 15.88
CA PHE A 206 4.31 -4.01 14.48
C PHE A 206 5.27 -3.32 13.51
N SER A 207 5.63 -2.07 13.78
CA SER A 207 6.61 -1.31 12.99
C SER A 207 7.99 -1.98 12.94
N VAL A 208 8.47 -2.48 14.07
CA VAL A 208 9.75 -3.20 14.15
C VAL A 208 9.70 -4.50 13.35
N ARG A 209 8.56 -5.20 13.36
CA ARG A 209 8.36 -6.41 12.54
C ARG A 209 8.33 -6.09 11.04
N ILE A 210 7.69 -4.99 10.65
CA ILE A 210 7.69 -4.49 9.25
C ILE A 210 9.13 -4.12 8.83
N GLU A 211 9.86 -3.41 9.67
CA GLU A 211 11.26 -3.07 9.40
C GLU A 211 12.10 -4.34 9.20
N LYS A 212 11.94 -5.31 10.10
CA LYS A 212 12.63 -6.62 9.99
C LYS A 212 12.27 -7.36 8.70
N TYR A 213 11.00 -7.32 8.30
CA TYR A 213 10.56 -7.87 7.02
C TYR A 213 11.21 -7.16 5.83
N LEU A 214 11.26 -5.83 5.84
CA LEU A 214 11.89 -5.05 4.76
C LEU A 214 13.38 -5.36 4.63
N LEU A 215 14.10 -5.47 5.76
CA LEU A 215 15.50 -5.90 5.77
C LEU A 215 15.66 -7.32 5.22
N ASP A 216 14.78 -8.25 5.60
CA ASP A 216 14.79 -9.64 5.14
C ASP A 216 14.64 -9.76 3.62
N ILE A 217 13.77 -8.96 3.01
CA ILE A 217 13.61 -8.92 1.56
C ILE A 217 14.66 -8.06 0.84
N GLY A 218 15.63 -7.49 1.55
CA GLY A 218 16.79 -6.81 1.00
C GLY A 218 16.63 -5.30 0.77
N ILE A 219 15.73 -4.63 1.48
CA ILE A 219 15.75 -3.15 1.60
C ILE A 219 16.83 -2.80 2.63
N SER A 220 17.68 -1.83 2.35
CA SER A 220 18.73 -1.43 3.29
C SER A 220 18.18 -0.59 4.45
N GLN A 221 18.87 -0.58 5.61
CA GLN A 221 18.49 0.28 6.72
C GLN A 221 18.48 1.75 6.31
N ALA A 222 19.47 2.21 5.55
CA ALA A 222 19.55 3.59 5.06
C ALA A 222 18.35 3.96 4.15
N ASP A 223 17.79 2.99 3.43
CA ASP A 223 16.56 3.17 2.66
C ASP A 223 15.34 3.27 3.57
N ILE A 224 15.25 2.43 4.59
CA ILE A 224 14.17 2.45 5.57
C ILE A 224 14.16 3.78 6.33
N ASP A 225 15.31 4.28 6.74
CA ASP A 225 15.49 5.56 7.44
C ASP A 225 15.04 6.78 6.59
N THR A 226 14.76 6.58 5.31
CA THR A 226 14.22 7.62 4.42
C THR A 226 12.73 7.91 4.69
N PHE A 227 12.00 6.95 5.24
CA PHE A 227 10.60 7.12 5.62
C PHE A 227 10.47 7.97 6.88
#